data_9694ea1d5c6b62f28d80a97d5d638422
#
_entry.id   9694ea1d5c6b62f28d80a97d5d638422
#
_cell.length_a   1.000
_cell.length_b   1.000
_cell.length_c   1.000
_cell.angle_alpha   90.00
_cell.angle_beta   90.00
_cell.angle_gamma   90.00
#
_symmetry.space_group_name_H-M   'P 1'
#
loop_
_entity.id
_entity.type
_entity.pdbx_description
1 polymer ?
#
loop_
_entity_poly.entity_id
_entity_poly.type
_entity_poly.pdbx_seq_one_letter_code
_entity_poly.pdbx_strand_id
1 'polypeptide(L)'
;GKNTEMTGAITAATGEEGPLNFSHVGIAVTGNGADSVLEATTDGGVRLTLLEEFLGRSAKIGGRPAVVAMRLKDTAGIAAAVRRARSFLGVPYDYSFRPGREKLYCSELVWESYRAENGTPLFTARPMNFRAADGTLPQFWADLFDQLGEQVPEGLPGTNPNDMAREELLEEVHRYF
;
A
#
# COMPACT_ATOMS: atom_id res chain seq x y z
N GLY A 1 -9.84 0.97 -16.29
CA GLY A 1 -10.49 -0.18 -15.72
C GLY A 1 -10.64 -0.07 -14.20
N LYS A 2 -11.07 -1.12 -13.53
CA LYS A 2 -11.29 -1.13 -12.06
C LYS A 2 -10.10 -0.62 -11.24
N ASN A 3 -8.86 -0.90 -11.66
CA ASN A 3 -7.66 -0.41 -10.97
C ASN A 3 -7.51 1.12 -11.02
N THR A 4 -7.93 1.74 -12.10
CA THR A 4 -7.87 3.22 -12.25
C THR A 4 -8.92 3.88 -11.36
N GLU A 5 -10.11 3.30 -11.26
CA GLU A 5 -11.20 3.78 -10.41
C GLU A 5 -10.86 3.64 -8.93
N MET A 6 -10.32 2.48 -8.53
CA MET A 6 -9.81 2.26 -7.15
C MET A 6 -8.71 3.26 -6.80
N THR A 7 -7.74 3.47 -7.69
CA THR A 7 -6.68 4.46 -7.49
C THR A 7 -7.24 5.86 -7.26
N GLY A 8 -8.22 6.27 -8.09
CA GLY A 8 -8.91 7.55 -7.92
C GLY A 8 -9.65 7.65 -6.58
N ALA A 9 -10.35 6.59 -6.18
CA ALA A 9 -11.10 6.54 -4.93
C ALA A 9 -10.17 6.59 -3.69
N ILE A 10 -9.05 5.86 -3.71
CA ILE A 10 -8.03 5.93 -2.65
C ILE A 10 -7.47 7.35 -2.55
N THR A 11 -7.09 7.95 -3.66
CA THR A 11 -6.53 9.30 -3.66
C THR A 11 -7.55 10.33 -3.19
N ALA A 12 -8.82 10.21 -3.57
CA ALA A 12 -9.87 11.12 -3.12
C ALA A 12 -10.12 11.04 -1.60
N ALA A 13 -9.99 9.84 -1.02
CA ALA A 13 -10.25 9.60 0.39
C ALA A 13 -9.04 9.89 1.30
N THR A 14 -7.82 9.68 0.83
CA THR A 14 -6.60 9.72 1.65
C THR A 14 -5.58 10.78 1.20
N GLY A 15 -5.79 11.38 0.02
CA GLY A 15 -4.93 12.43 -0.52
C GLY A 15 -5.11 13.74 0.25
N GLU A 16 -4.05 14.51 0.34
CA GLU A 16 -4.05 15.89 0.83
C GLU A 16 -3.66 16.84 -0.30
N GLU A 17 -3.88 18.15 -0.06
CA GLU A 17 -3.34 19.19 -0.94
C GLU A 17 -1.81 19.10 -0.95
N GLY A 18 -1.23 18.66 -2.05
CA GLY A 18 0.21 18.48 -2.19
C GLY A 18 0.60 17.90 -3.54
N PRO A 19 1.89 17.95 -3.88
CA PRO A 19 2.36 17.56 -5.20
C PRO A 19 2.32 16.03 -5.44
N LEU A 20 2.18 15.22 -4.40
CA LEU A 20 2.22 13.76 -4.49
C LEU A 20 1.17 13.12 -3.61
N ASN A 21 0.36 12.26 -4.21
CA ASN A 21 -0.55 11.36 -3.53
C ASN A 21 -0.28 9.93 -3.99
N PHE A 22 -0.10 9.04 -3.03
CA PHE A 22 0.20 7.64 -3.27
C PHE A 22 -1.06 6.78 -3.16
N SER A 23 -1.28 5.93 -4.14
CA SER A 23 -2.40 4.97 -4.18
C SER A 23 -1.94 3.52 -4.01
N HIS A 24 -0.63 3.28 -4.00
CA HIS A 24 -0.05 1.94 -3.90
C HIS A 24 1.30 1.97 -3.19
N VAL A 25 1.63 0.86 -2.53
CA VAL A 25 2.91 0.65 -1.86
C VAL A 25 3.33 -0.81 -1.99
N GLY A 26 4.62 -1.05 -2.06
CA GLY A 26 5.24 -2.36 -2.02
C GLY A 26 6.58 -2.32 -1.29
N ILE A 27 7.16 -3.47 -1.04
CA ILE A 27 8.42 -3.66 -0.34
C ILE A 27 9.50 -4.01 -1.36
N ALA A 28 10.52 -3.16 -1.50
CA ALA A 28 11.65 -3.44 -2.36
C ALA A 28 12.46 -4.62 -1.82
N VAL A 29 12.75 -5.57 -2.68
CA VAL A 29 13.52 -6.77 -2.38
C VAL A 29 14.70 -6.83 -3.34
N THR A 30 15.88 -6.60 -2.81
CA THR A 30 17.14 -6.72 -3.52
C THR A 30 17.85 -8.01 -3.12
N GLY A 31 18.69 -8.56 -3.98
CA GLY A 31 19.45 -9.78 -3.64
C GLY A 31 19.91 -10.56 -4.87
N ASN A 32 20.16 -11.84 -4.70
CA ASN A 32 20.76 -12.74 -5.70
C ASN A 32 19.83 -12.98 -6.91
N GLY A 33 19.60 -11.97 -7.73
CA GLY A 33 18.73 -12.01 -8.89
C GLY A 33 18.31 -10.61 -9.31
N ALA A 34 17.20 -10.51 -10.05
CA ALA A 34 16.64 -9.22 -10.44
C ALA A 34 15.98 -8.52 -9.24
N ASP A 35 16.19 -7.20 -9.14
CA ASP A 35 15.48 -6.38 -8.18
C ASP A 35 13.96 -6.50 -8.37
N SER A 36 13.25 -6.65 -7.28
CA SER A 36 11.82 -6.94 -7.28
C SER A 36 11.09 -6.11 -6.23
N VAL A 37 9.78 -6.00 -6.38
CA VAL A 37 8.87 -5.42 -5.38
C VAL A 37 7.91 -6.52 -4.94
N LEU A 38 7.85 -6.74 -3.63
CA LEU A 38 6.85 -7.60 -3.02
C LEU A 38 5.64 -6.73 -2.70
N GLU A 39 4.50 -7.04 -3.27
CA GLU A 39 3.30 -6.21 -3.23
C GLU A 39 2.01 -7.04 -3.19
N ALA A 40 0.94 -6.48 -2.65
CA ALA A 40 -0.40 -7.03 -2.78
C ALA A 40 -1.14 -6.33 -3.93
N THR A 41 -1.57 -7.09 -4.93
CA THR A 41 -2.23 -6.59 -6.14
C THR A 41 -3.63 -7.19 -6.29
N THR A 42 -4.53 -6.42 -6.90
CA THR A 42 -5.93 -6.83 -7.11
C THR A 42 -6.09 -8.03 -8.07
N ASP A 43 -5.11 -8.28 -8.91
CA ASP A 43 -5.12 -9.34 -9.92
C ASP A 43 -4.25 -10.55 -9.58
N GLY A 44 -3.52 -10.52 -8.48
CA GLY A 44 -2.60 -11.60 -8.13
C GLY A 44 -2.36 -11.80 -6.64
N GLY A 45 -3.01 -11.01 -5.78
CA GLY A 45 -2.73 -11.04 -4.35
C GLY A 45 -1.30 -10.63 -4.04
N VAL A 46 -0.71 -11.23 -3.02
CA VAL A 46 0.68 -10.96 -2.62
C VAL A 46 1.65 -11.69 -3.53
N ARG A 47 2.47 -10.95 -4.25
CA ARG A 47 3.41 -11.48 -5.24
C ARG A 47 4.73 -10.71 -5.30
N LEU A 48 5.73 -11.30 -5.94
CA LEU A 48 6.94 -10.61 -6.38
C LEU A 48 6.74 -10.13 -7.82
N THR A 49 6.96 -8.85 -8.03
CA THR A 49 6.93 -8.20 -9.35
C THR A 49 8.34 -7.67 -9.64
N LEU A 50 8.86 -7.87 -10.84
CA LEU A 50 10.13 -7.28 -11.23
C LEU A 50 10.06 -5.76 -11.09
N LEU A 51 11.13 -5.12 -10.61
CA LEU A 51 11.18 -3.67 -10.44
C LEU A 51 10.85 -2.93 -11.75
N GLU A 52 11.35 -3.41 -12.88
CA GLU A 52 11.07 -2.85 -14.19
C GLU A 52 9.57 -2.89 -14.53
N GLU A 53 8.89 -4.01 -14.26
CA GLU A 53 7.45 -4.15 -14.46
C GLU A 53 6.68 -3.20 -13.53
N PHE A 54 7.06 -3.13 -12.25
CA PHE A 54 6.47 -2.21 -11.26
C PHE A 54 6.56 -0.76 -11.71
N LEU A 55 7.75 -0.32 -12.14
CA LEU A 55 7.99 1.04 -12.65
C LEU A 55 7.25 1.28 -13.98
N GLY A 56 7.19 0.27 -14.85
CA GLY A 56 6.53 0.35 -16.16
C GLY A 56 5.03 0.66 -16.06
N ARG A 57 4.33 0.02 -15.12
CA ARG A 57 2.88 0.16 -14.91
C ARG A 57 2.48 1.33 -13.99
N SER A 58 3.43 1.97 -13.31
CA SER A 58 3.16 3.12 -12.45
C SER A 58 2.69 4.34 -13.27
N ALA A 59 1.96 5.26 -12.62
CA ALA A 59 1.66 6.57 -13.21
C ALA A 59 2.94 7.28 -13.64
N LYS A 60 2.83 8.28 -14.49
CA LYS A 60 3.98 9.02 -15.01
C LYS A 60 3.88 10.50 -14.65
N ILE A 61 5.01 11.08 -14.26
CA ILE A 61 5.23 12.53 -14.12
C ILE A 61 6.37 12.90 -15.05
N GLY A 62 6.12 13.81 -15.99
CA GLY A 62 7.13 14.19 -17.00
C GLY A 62 7.65 13.02 -17.83
N GLY A 63 6.83 11.98 -18.06
CA GLY A 63 7.22 10.77 -18.79
C GLY A 63 8.00 9.74 -17.97
N ARG A 64 8.31 10.03 -16.71
CA ARG A 64 9.04 9.13 -15.79
C ARG A 64 8.10 8.46 -14.78
N PRO A 65 8.43 7.27 -14.24
CA PRO A 65 7.62 6.60 -13.24
C PRO A 65 7.37 7.46 -12.00
N ALA A 66 6.12 7.71 -11.64
CA ALA A 66 5.74 8.44 -10.42
C ALA A 66 5.94 7.55 -9.18
N VAL A 67 7.16 7.17 -8.91
CA VAL A 67 7.56 6.28 -7.82
C VAL A 67 8.61 6.93 -6.95
N VAL A 68 8.45 6.80 -5.64
CA VAL A 68 9.41 7.23 -4.63
C VAL A 68 9.84 6.01 -3.83
N ALA A 69 11.13 5.80 -3.70
CA ALA A 69 11.69 4.79 -2.81
C ALA A 69 12.01 5.43 -1.46
N MET A 70 11.48 4.84 -0.42
CA MET A 70 11.72 5.25 0.96
C MET A 70 12.38 4.12 1.74
N ARG A 71 13.10 4.46 2.78
CA ARG A 71 13.79 3.52 3.65
C ARG A 71 13.52 3.86 5.11
N LEU A 72 13.50 2.84 5.98
CA LEU A 72 13.56 3.06 7.42
C LEU A 72 14.89 3.73 7.80
N LYS A 73 14.83 4.79 8.60
CA LYS A 73 16.03 5.43 9.18
C LYS A 73 16.81 4.44 10.06
N ASP A 74 16.08 3.63 10.83
CA ASP A 74 16.67 2.47 11.53
C ASP A 74 16.50 1.22 10.66
N THR A 75 17.62 0.70 10.18
CA THR A 75 17.65 -0.46 9.31
C THR A 75 17.63 -1.80 10.07
N ALA A 76 17.72 -1.77 11.40
CA ALA A 76 17.56 -2.97 12.21
C ALA A 76 16.19 -3.62 11.93
N GLY A 77 16.17 -4.94 11.76
CA GLY A 77 14.93 -5.67 11.52
C GLY A 77 14.40 -5.68 10.08
N ILE A 78 14.97 -4.91 9.12
CA ILE A 78 14.54 -4.94 7.71
C ILE A 78 14.57 -6.36 7.13
N ALA A 79 15.64 -7.12 7.39
CA ALA A 79 15.73 -8.49 6.90
C ALA A 79 14.63 -9.39 7.49
N ALA A 80 14.22 -9.17 8.73
CA ALA A 80 13.10 -9.88 9.35
C ALA A 80 11.76 -9.46 8.74
N ALA A 81 11.59 -8.17 8.44
CA ALA A 81 10.39 -7.65 7.76
C ALA A 81 10.24 -8.26 6.37
N VAL A 82 11.31 -8.30 5.57
CA VAL A 82 11.29 -8.93 4.24
C VAL A 82 10.99 -10.43 4.33
N ARG A 83 11.52 -11.15 5.32
CA ARG A 83 11.17 -12.57 5.52
C ARG A 83 9.69 -12.74 5.86
N ARG A 84 9.12 -11.89 6.73
CA ARG A 84 7.67 -11.90 7.02
C ARG A 84 6.86 -11.60 5.78
N ALA A 85 7.22 -10.58 5.03
CA ALA A 85 6.55 -10.24 3.78
C ALA A 85 6.51 -11.42 2.80
N ARG A 86 7.63 -12.14 2.67
CA ARG A 86 7.72 -13.35 1.84
C ARG A 86 6.81 -14.48 2.32
N SER A 87 6.52 -14.59 3.61
CA SER A 87 5.60 -15.61 4.13
C SER A 87 4.14 -15.38 3.72
N PHE A 88 3.80 -14.18 3.25
CA PHE A 88 2.48 -13.83 2.72
C PHE A 88 2.34 -14.07 1.21
N LEU A 89 3.38 -14.55 0.51
CA LEU A 89 3.27 -14.85 -0.93
C LEU A 89 2.08 -15.78 -1.21
N GLY A 90 1.26 -15.39 -2.19
CA GLY A 90 0.05 -16.12 -2.57
C GLY A 90 -1.21 -15.78 -1.75
N VAL A 91 -1.10 -14.97 -0.69
CA VAL A 91 -2.26 -14.48 0.05
C VAL A 91 -3.12 -13.61 -0.89
N PRO A 92 -4.46 -13.83 -0.96
CA PRO A 92 -5.34 -13.05 -1.83
C PRO A 92 -5.38 -11.56 -1.46
N TYR A 93 -5.79 -10.71 -2.44
CA TYR A 93 -6.02 -9.29 -2.16
C TYR A 93 -7.28 -9.10 -1.30
N ASP A 94 -7.20 -8.25 -0.28
CA ASP A 94 -8.34 -7.86 0.54
C ASP A 94 -9.09 -6.68 -0.06
N TYR A 95 -10.27 -6.95 -0.62
CA TYR A 95 -11.20 -5.92 -1.10
C TYR A 95 -12.12 -5.39 0.00
N SER A 96 -12.16 -6.07 1.16
CA SER A 96 -12.98 -5.64 2.29
C SER A 96 -12.29 -4.60 3.18
N PHE A 97 -10.98 -4.47 3.04
CA PHE A 97 -10.14 -3.56 3.84
C PHE A 97 -10.32 -3.76 5.35
N ARG A 98 -10.60 -4.99 5.77
CA ARG A 98 -10.77 -5.32 7.19
C ARG A 98 -9.49 -5.91 7.76
N PRO A 99 -9.16 -5.60 9.03
CA PRO A 99 -7.97 -6.18 9.67
C PRO A 99 -7.99 -7.69 9.62
N GLY A 100 -6.90 -8.31 9.17
CA GLY A 100 -6.76 -9.76 9.06
C GLY A 100 -5.45 -10.18 8.42
N ARG A 101 -5.25 -11.48 8.21
CA ARG A 101 -4.07 -12.02 7.53
C ARG A 101 -4.41 -13.05 6.45
N GLU A 102 -5.68 -13.37 6.31
CA GLU A 102 -6.16 -14.30 5.27
C GLU A 102 -6.21 -13.64 3.90
N LYS A 103 -6.32 -12.33 3.88
CA LYS A 103 -6.26 -11.45 2.71
C LYS A 103 -5.51 -10.19 3.12
N LEU A 104 -4.82 -9.54 2.19
CA LEU A 104 -4.04 -8.33 2.48
C LEU A 104 -4.19 -7.32 1.34
N TYR A 105 -4.45 -6.06 1.69
CA TYR A 105 -4.29 -4.95 0.75
C TYR A 105 -2.85 -4.38 0.83
N CYS A 106 -2.47 -3.50 -0.08
CA CYS A 106 -1.07 -3.12 -0.29
C CYS A 106 -0.37 -2.56 0.95
N SER A 107 -0.97 -1.61 1.65
CA SER A 107 -0.37 -1.01 2.84
C SER A 107 -0.49 -1.91 4.08
N GLU A 108 -1.49 -2.77 4.15
CA GLU A 108 -1.59 -3.77 5.21
C GLU A 108 -0.47 -4.81 5.13
N LEU A 109 -0.10 -5.24 3.92
CA LEU A 109 1.08 -6.10 3.72
C LEU A 109 2.34 -5.47 4.33
N VAL A 110 2.56 -4.17 4.12
CA VAL A 110 3.69 -3.44 4.71
C VAL A 110 3.55 -3.41 6.24
N TRP A 111 2.38 -3.05 6.73
CA TRP A 111 2.08 -2.94 8.17
C TRP A 111 2.28 -4.27 8.90
N GLU A 112 1.81 -5.39 8.34
CA GLU A 112 1.99 -6.73 8.90
C GLU A 112 3.45 -7.20 8.83
N SER A 113 4.22 -6.73 7.86
CA SER A 113 5.60 -7.14 7.65
C SER A 113 6.58 -6.40 8.55
N TYR A 114 6.40 -5.11 8.77
CA TYR A 114 7.32 -4.27 9.53
C TYR A 114 6.93 -4.18 11.00
N ARG A 115 7.57 -5.01 11.81
CA ARG A 115 7.32 -5.11 13.27
C ARG A 115 8.62 -5.03 14.04
N ALA A 116 8.57 -4.41 15.21
CA ALA A 116 9.65 -4.43 16.20
C ALA A 116 9.87 -5.86 16.74
N GLU A 117 10.95 -6.06 17.47
CA GLU A 117 11.28 -7.38 18.08
C GLU A 117 10.17 -7.91 19.01
N ASN A 118 9.48 -7.03 19.72
CA ASN A 118 8.35 -7.37 20.57
C ASN A 118 7.04 -7.65 19.81
N GLY A 119 7.07 -7.60 18.47
CA GLY A 119 5.92 -7.83 17.60
C GLY A 119 5.02 -6.60 17.36
N THR A 120 5.31 -5.44 17.95
CA THR A 120 4.55 -4.21 17.71
C THR A 120 4.76 -3.72 16.27
N PRO A 121 3.70 -3.34 15.53
CA PRO A 121 3.84 -2.72 14.22
C PRO A 121 4.68 -1.44 14.28
N LEU A 122 5.53 -1.21 13.29
CA LEU A 122 6.33 0.02 13.19
C LEU A 122 5.51 1.19 12.63
N PHE A 123 4.58 0.91 11.73
CA PHE A 123 3.68 1.92 11.15
C PHE A 123 2.40 2.06 11.96
N THR A 124 1.85 3.26 11.99
CA THR A 124 0.64 3.57 12.77
C THR A 124 -0.62 3.22 11.99
N ALA A 125 -1.47 2.36 12.57
CA ALA A 125 -2.84 2.20 12.06
C ALA A 125 -3.70 3.39 12.51
N ARG A 126 -4.49 3.93 11.60
CA ARG A 126 -5.38 5.08 11.82
C ARG A 126 -6.82 4.70 11.46
N PRO A 127 -7.83 5.42 11.98
CA PRO A 127 -9.20 5.25 11.49
C PRO A 127 -9.25 5.44 9.97
N MET A 128 -9.70 4.42 9.24
CA MET A 128 -9.80 4.50 7.78
C MET A 128 -10.88 5.49 7.36
N ASN A 129 -10.60 6.23 6.29
CA ASN A 129 -11.53 7.11 5.62
C ASN A 129 -11.75 6.65 4.18
N PHE A 130 -13.00 6.51 3.79
CA PHE A 130 -13.43 6.18 2.43
C PHE A 130 -14.10 7.35 1.72
N ARG A 131 -14.24 8.50 2.40
CA ARG A 131 -14.93 9.68 1.89
C ARG A 131 -13.94 10.67 1.29
N ALA A 132 -14.38 11.36 0.24
CA ALA A 132 -13.68 12.50 -0.31
C ALA A 132 -13.71 13.68 0.68
N ALA A 133 -12.91 14.72 0.40
CA ALA A 133 -12.80 15.90 1.26
C ALA A 133 -14.13 16.64 1.49
N ASP A 134 -15.08 16.54 0.57
CA ASP A 134 -16.42 17.10 0.70
C ASP A 134 -17.40 16.21 1.51
N GLY A 135 -16.90 15.08 2.05
CA GLY A 135 -17.68 14.11 2.81
C GLY A 135 -18.46 13.10 1.97
N THR A 136 -18.42 13.18 0.63
CA THR A 136 -19.10 12.23 -0.25
C THR A 136 -18.38 10.89 -0.29
N LEU A 137 -19.15 9.80 -0.37
CA LEU A 137 -18.60 8.48 -0.63
C LEU A 137 -18.41 8.30 -2.15
N PRO A 138 -17.18 8.14 -2.67
CA PRO A 138 -16.96 7.84 -4.08
C PRO A 138 -17.78 6.62 -4.54
N GLN A 139 -18.39 6.71 -5.72
CA GLN A 139 -19.27 5.66 -6.25
C GLN A 139 -18.55 4.30 -6.33
N PHE A 140 -17.26 4.29 -6.62
CA PHE A 140 -16.45 3.07 -6.62
C PHE A 140 -16.58 2.28 -5.29
N TRP A 141 -16.50 2.97 -4.14
CA TRP A 141 -16.62 2.32 -2.84
C TRP A 141 -18.03 1.81 -2.58
N ALA A 142 -19.04 2.61 -2.94
CA ALA A 142 -20.43 2.21 -2.80
C ALA A 142 -20.70 0.91 -3.59
N ASP A 143 -20.29 0.86 -4.85
CA ASP A 143 -20.48 -0.30 -5.72
C ASP A 143 -19.68 -1.52 -5.26
N LEU A 144 -18.44 -1.32 -4.79
CA LEU A 144 -17.59 -2.41 -4.29
C LEU A 144 -18.21 -3.07 -3.06
N PHE A 145 -18.61 -2.29 -2.06
CA PHE A 145 -19.15 -2.84 -0.82
C PHE A 145 -20.55 -3.40 -1.00
N ASP A 146 -21.34 -2.87 -1.92
CA ASP A 146 -22.62 -3.47 -2.32
C ASP A 146 -22.41 -4.86 -2.96
N GLN A 147 -21.44 -4.99 -3.89
CA GLN A 147 -21.07 -6.27 -4.49
C GLN A 147 -20.55 -7.28 -3.48
N LEU A 148 -19.83 -6.85 -2.44
CA LEU A 148 -19.35 -7.71 -1.36
C LEU A 148 -20.45 -8.11 -0.38
N GLY A 149 -21.59 -7.40 -0.38
CA GLY A 149 -22.63 -7.55 0.64
C GLY A 149 -22.17 -7.08 2.02
N GLU A 150 -21.26 -6.13 2.08
CA GLU A 150 -20.63 -5.63 3.30
C GLU A 150 -20.84 -4.12 3.46
N GLN A 151 -20.74 -3.65 4.70
CA GLN A 151 -20.71 -2.22 4.98
C GLN A 151 -19.28 -1.67 4.78
N VAL A 152 -19.19 -0.42 4.30
CA VAL A 152 -17.91 0.31 4.23
C VAL A 152 -17.28 0.33 5.62
N PRO A 153 -16.01 -0.10 5.77
CA PRO A 153 -15.34 -0.18 7.08
C PRO A 153 -14.81 1.19 7.55
N GLU A 154 -15.63 2.22 7.43
CA GLU A 154 -15.33 3.60 7.84
C GLU A 154 -14.95 3.64 9.31
N GLY A 155 -13.82 4.27 9.65
CA GLY A 155 -13.36 4.43 11.02
C GLY A 155 -12.71 3.19 11.66
N LEU A 156 -12.71 2.02 11.00
CA LEU A 156 -11.94 0.89 11.49
C LEU A 156 -10.43 1.19 11.37
N PRO A 157 -9.60 0.65 12.29
CA PRO A 157 -8.17 0.84 12.20
C PRO A 157 -7.61 0.18 10.94
N GLY A 158 -6.80 0.92 10.19
CA GLY A 158 -6.15 0.46 8.97
C GLY A 158 -5.01 1.37 8.56
N THR A 159 -4.50 1.16 7.37
CA THR A 159 -3.38 1.90 6.82
C THR A 159 -3.66 2.33 5.39
N ASN A 160 -2.95 3.35 4.93
CA ASN A 160 -2.94 3.74 3.52
C ASN A 160 -1.54 4.22 3.10
N PRO A 161 -1.22 4.21 1.80
CA PRO A 161 0.09 4.61 1.31
C PRO A 161 0.50 6.04 1.64
N ASN A 162 -0.46 6.99 1.68
CA ASN A 162 -0.19 8.39 1.96
C ASN A 162 0.26 8.60 3.40
N ASP A 163 -0.48 8.04 4.37
CA ASP A 163 -0.10 8.13 5.79
C ASP A 163 1.23 7.45 6.05
N MET A 164 1.47 6.28 5.45
CA MET A 164 2.75 5.58 5.58
C MET A 164 3.92 6.43 5.06
N ALA A 165 3.76 7.09 3.91
CA ALA A 165 4.82 7.92 3.35
C ALA A 165 5.18 9.15 4.20
N ARG A 166 4.30 9.55 5.12
CA ARG A 166 4.52 10.69 6.04
C ARG A 166 5.08 10.29 7.41
N GLU A 167 5.24 8.99 7.66
CA GLU A 167 5.79 8.53 8.94
C GLU A 167 7.24 9.01 9.12
N GLU A 168 7.54 9.60 10.27
CA GLU A 168 8.86 10.16 10.59
C GLU A 168 9.98 9.11 10.61
N LEU A 169 9.62 7.83 10.72
CA LEU A 169 10.56 6.71 10.70
C LEU A 169 11.15 6.44 9.31
N LEU A 170 10.60 7.07 8.26
CA LEU A 170 11.06 6.92 6.88
C LEU A 170 11.95 8.09 6.43
N GLU A 171 12.82 7.81 5.48
CA GLU A 171 13.54 8.80 4.67
C GLU A 171 13.41 8.47 3.19
N GLU A 172 13.29 9.49 2.34
CA GLU A 172 13.34 9.32 0.89
C GLU A 172 14.79 9.03 0.46
N VAL A 173 14.99 7.94 -0.28
CA VAL A 173 16.31 7.55 -0.78
C VAL A 173 16.44 7.66 -2.28
N HIS A 174 15.33 7.62 -3.02
CA HIS A 174 15.34 7.79 -4.47
C HIS A 174 13.97 8.21 -4.99
N ARG A 175 13.98 9.05 -6.03
CA ARG A 175 12.80 9.49 -6.77
C ARG A 175 13.03 9.24 -8.26
N TYR A 176 12.08 8.55 -8.89
CA TYR A 176 12.21 8.13 -10.30
C TYR A 176 11.77 9.20 -11.32
N PHE A 177 11.29 10.33 -10.89
CA PHE A 177 10.78 11.44 -11.73
C PHE A 177 11.38 12.79 -11.37
#